data_14f91546fffeb37cf5b2ae20b0f6b8ca
#
_entry.id   14f91546fffeb37cf5b2ae20b0f6b8ca
#
_cell.length_a   1.000
_cell.length_b   1.000
_cell.length_c   1.000
_cell.angle_alpha   90.00
_cell.angle_beta   90.00
_cell.angle_gamma   90.00
#
_symmetry.space_group_name_H-M   'P 1'
#
loop_
_entity.id
_entity.type
_entity.pdbx_description
1 polymer ?
#
loop_
_entity_poly.entity_id
_entity_poly.type
_entity_poly.pdbx_seq_one_letter_code
_entity_poly.pdbx_strand_id
1 'polypeptide(L)'
;MKNIIFVQDFFVEDIVGGAELHDDVVLKHFDKLDLLYEKKKTTSITISYLKQNKDKVLFISNFTGLKNYIKAFIAKECTYLIYEHDYKFVDVRNPIMFDNFIVPERHQINVNFYKQAKKVICLSKLHRSIFEKNLQLNNLENINCSMWSDKDLDLFHNLQDVQKNDKYAIIKSYSPIKKTKQSIAYCVKKNLKYDLISSPNYHEFMNILSKYKGLVFMTGHPEPTPRVAIEAKMLNCSFISQKNLIGVAHEDYFNLKGVDMIEEVRQMRDTSLEKLTRWCNEV
;
A
#
# COMPACT_ATOMS: atom_id res chain seq x y z
N MET A 1 -16.98 19.25 10.03
CA MET A 1 -16.58 20.33 9.08
C MET A 1 -15.51 19.78 8.16
N LYS A 2 -15.69 19.89 6.84
CA LYS A 2 -14.72 19.37 5.85
C LYS A 2 -13.37 20.06 6.01
N ASN A 3 -12.35 19.33 6.41
CA ASN A 3 -11.03 19.89 6.70
C ASN A 3 -9.86 19.10 6.09
N ILE A 4 -10.11 17.94 5.47
CA ILE A 4 -9.06 17.10 4.89
C ILE A 4 -8.93 17.36 3.40
N ILE A 5 -7.72 17.68 2.95
CA ILE A 5 -7.32 17.65 1.55
C ILE A 5 -6.53 16.37 1.33
N PHE A 6 -7.08 15.45 0.52
CA PHE A 6 -6.42 14.21 0.18
C PHE A 6 -5.49 14.42 -1.04
N VAL A 7 -4.18 14.20 -0.84
CA VAL A 7 -3.16 14.50 -1.86
C VAL A 7 -2.45 13.23 -2.28
N GLN A 8 -2.46 12.94 -3.60
CA GLN A 8 -1.69 11.82 -4.16
C GLN A 8 -1.32 12.05 -5.63
N ASP A 9 -0.43 11.21 -6.17
CA ASP A 9 0.05 11.32 -7.55
C ASP A 9 -1.04 10.96 -8.56
N PHE A 10 -1.73 9.83 -8.34
CA PHE A 10 -2.79 9.30 -9.19
C PHE A 10 -3.96 8.81 -8.34
N PHE A 11 -5.17 8.97 -8.83
CA PHE A 11 -6.38 8.39 -8.24
C PHE A 11 -6.81 7.12 -9.01
N VAL A 12 -7.74 6.35 -8.44
CA VAL A 12 -8.23 5.09 -9.04
C VAL A 12 -8.83 5.30 -10.44
N GLU A 13 -9.32 6.49 -10.72
CA GLU A 13 -9.83 6.87 -12.04
C GLU A 13 -8.72 7.05 -13.09
N ASP A 14 -7.48 7.30 -12.65
CA ASP A 14 -6.33 7.44 -13.54
C ASP A 14 -5.63 6.09 -13.76
N ILE A 15 -5.40 5.34 -12.67
CA ILE A 15 -4.68 4.07 -12.68
C ILE A 15 -5.29 3.13 -11.65
N VAL A 16 -5.54 1.89 -12.04
CA VAL A 16 -5.99 0.83 -11.15
C VAL A 16 -4.77 0.08 -10.62
N GLY A 17 -4.18 0.57 -9.53
CA GLY A 17 -3.06 -0.04 -8.83
C GLY A 17 -3.39 -0.38 -7.39
N GLY A 18 -2.49 -1.10 -6.72
CA GLY A 18 -2.70 -1.53 -5.32
C GLY A 18 -2.80 -0.37 -4.34
N ALA A 19 -1.98 0.67 -4.52
CA ALA A 19 -2.01 1.88 -3.69
C ALA A 19 -3.28 2.70 -3.95
N GLU A 20 -3.65 2.89 -5.22
CA GLU A 20 -4.82 3.68 -5.60
C GLU A 20 -6.13 3.01 -5.13
N LEU A 21 -6.26 1.69 -5.24
CA LEU A 21 -7.40 0.93 -4.70
C LEU A 21 -7.47 1.02 -3.16
N HIS A 22 -6.34 1.00 -2.49
CA HIS A 22 -6.24 1.16 -1.05
C HIS A 22 -6.68 2.58 -0.63
N ASP A 23 -6.15 3.60 -1.28
CA ASP A 23 -6.42 5.01 -0.99
C ASP A 23 -7.87 5.40 -1.29
N ASP A 24 -8.49 4.79 -2.29
CA ASP A 24 -9.90 5.01 -2.63
C ASP A 24 -10.84 4.61 -1.48
N VAL A 25 -10.50 3.54 -0.72
CA VAL A 25 -11.25 3.15 0.47
C VAL A 25 -11.15 4.21 1.57
N VAL A 26 -9.94 4.74 1.82
CA VAL A 26 -9.71 5.79 2.83
C VAL A 26 -10.40 7.09 2.41
N LEU A 27 -10.28 7.47 1.14
CA LEU A 27 -10.90 8.68 0.60
C LEU A 27 -12.43 8.63 0.74
N LYS A 28 -13.06 7.51 0.34
CA LYS A 28 -14.50 7.30 0.48
C LYS A 28 -14.96 7.31 1.93
N HIS A 29 -14.13 6.81 2.85
CA HIS A 29 -14.41 6.87 4.28
C HIS A 29 -14.44 8.32 4.79
N PHE A 30 -13.43 9.14 4.43
CA PHE A 30 -13.43 10.55 4.81
C PHE A 30 -14.59 11.33 4.18
N ASP A 31 -14.97 11.01 2.94
CA ASP A 31 -16.13 11.63 2.29
C ASP A 31 -17.45 11.26 2.99
N LYS A 32 -17.64 9.97 3.32
CA LYS A 32 -18.81 9.47 4.07
C LYS A 32 -18.97 10.16 5.42
N LEU A 33 -17.87 10.51 6.10
CA LEU A 33 -17.87 11.20 7.39
C LEU A 33 -17.96 12.74 7.26
N ASP A 34 -18.13 13.26 6.06
CA ASP A 34 -18.13 14.71 5.76
C ASP A 34 -16.83 15.42 6.21
N LEU A 35 -15.71 14.70 6.19
CA LEU A 35 -14.38 15.23 6.54
C LEU A 35 -13.58 15.65 5.31
N LEU A 36 -13.85 15.06 4.15
CA LEU A 36 -13.12 15.35 2.92
C LEU A 36 -13.52 16.74 2.38
N TYR A 37 -12.54 17.66 2.31
CA TYR A 37 -12.70 18.95 1.67
C TYR A 37 -12.58 18.81 0.15
N GLU A 38 -11.45 18.25 -0.32
CA GLU A 38 -11.25 17.88 -1.72
C GLU A 38 -10.13 16.83 -1.90
N LYS A 39 -10.09 16.19 -3.07
CA LYS A 39 -8.97 15.39 -3.53
C LYS A 39 -8.12 16.16 -4.54
N LYS A 40 -6.79 16.09 -4.43
CA LYS A 40 -5.86 16.90 -5.23
C LYS A 40 -4.66 16.08 -5.72
N LYS A 41 -4.38 16.15 -7.02
CA LYS A 41 -3.14 15.57 -7.56
C LYS A 41 -1.93 16.39 -7.11
N THR A 42 -0.83 15.74 -6.80
CA THR A 42 0.43 16.38 -6.39
C THR A 42 0.91 17.41 -7.39
N THR A 43 0.72 17.16 -8.70
CA THR A 43 1.11 18.06 -9.79
C THR A 43 0.30 19.35 -9.83
N SER A 44 -0.87 19.40 -9.20
CA SER A 44 -1.74 20.58 -9.15
C SER A 44 -1.57 21.42 -7.89
N ILE A 45 -0.72 20.99 -6.95
CA ILE A 45 -0.46 21.72 -5.71
C ILE A 45 0.47 22.92 -5.99
N THR A 46 0.02 24.11 -5.61
CA THR A 46 0.80 25.36 -5.71
C THR A 46 0.90 26.04 -4.35
N ILE A 47 1.89 26.93 -4.18
CA ILE A 47 2.03 27.71 -2.94
C ILE A 47 0.79 28.61 -2.70
N SER A 48 0.22 29.19 -3.76
CA SER A 48 -1.02 30.01 -3.64
C SER A 48 -2.17 29.17 -3.08
N TYR A 49 -2.37 27.96 -3.63
CA TYR A 49 -3.38 27.02 -3.15
C TYR A 49 -3.17 26.66 -1.67
N LEU A 50 -1.93 26.33 -1.27
CA LEU A 50 -1.60 25.99 0.12
C LEU A 50 -1.84 27.17 1.08
N LYS A 51 -1.53 28.40 0.67
CA LYS A 51 -1.81 29.61 1.46
C LYS A 51 -3.29 29.84 1.71
N GLN A 52 -4.13 29.57 0.71
CA GLN A 52 -5.58 29.72 0.80
C GLN A 52 -6.25 28.64 1.67
N ASN A 53 -5.56 27.52 1.90
CA ASN A 53 -6.07 26.35 2.62
C ASN A 53 -5.19 25.98 3.84
N LYS A 54 -4.57 26.98 4.50
CA LYS A 54 -3.69 26.76 5.67
C LYS A 54 -4.41 26.14 6.88
N ASP A 55 -5.72 26.35 6.97
CA ASP A 55 -6.61 25.81 8.01
C ASP A 55 -6.97 24.33 7.79
N LYS A 56 -6.58 23.76 6.66
CA LYS A 56 -6.87 22.37 6.29
C LYS A 56 -5.73 21.43 6.64
N VAL A 57 -6.06 20.17 6.86
CA VAL A 57 -5.11 19.08 7.06
C VAL A 57 -4.81 18.42 5.72
N LEU A 58 -3.55 18.34 5.34
CA LEU A 58 -3.14 17.59 4.15
C LEU A 58 -2.92 16.12 4.54
N PHE A 59 -3.73 15.23 4.00
CA PHE A 59 -3.51 13.79 4.06
C PHE A 59 -2.77 13.35 2.79
N ILE A 60 -1.46 13.17 2.90
CA ILE A 60 -0.58 12.97 1.75
C ILE A 60 -0.22 11.49 1.62
N SER A 61 -0.71 10.84 0.57
CA SER A 61 -0.42 9.45 0.25
C SER A 61 0.83 9.34 -0.64
N ASN A 62 0.68 9.22 -1.94
CA ASN A 62 1.82 9.26 -2.85
C ASN A 62 2.19 10.70 -3.21
N PHE A 63 3.50 11.04 -3.13
CA PHE A 63 3.95 12.43 -3.31
C PHE A 63 5.18 12.58 -4.23
N THR A 64 5.40 11.64 -5.14
CA THR A 64 6.55 11.72 -6.05
C THR A 64 6.45 12.91 -7.01
N GLY A 65 5.22 13.33 -7.33
CA GLY A 65 4.95 14.51 -8.15
C GLY A 65 5.12 15.86 -7.43
N LEU A 66 5.25 15.90 -6.09
CA LEU A 66 5.46 17.14 -5.36
C LEU A 66 6.89 17.66 -5.59
N LYS A 67 6.99 18.88 -6.09
CA LYS A 67 8.28 19.59 -6.26
C LYS A 67 8.93 19.89 -4.90
N ASN A 68 10.26 19.89 -4.84
CA ASN A 68 10.99 20.09 -3.59
C ASN A 68 10.64 21.40 -2.87
N TYR A 69 10.43 22.51 -3.60
CA TYR A 69 10.04 23.78 -2.97
C TYR A 69 8.61 23.75 -2.40
N ILE A 70 7.70 22.93 -2.98
CA ILE A 70 6.35 22.70 -2.44
C ILE A 70 6.46 21.88 -1.15
N LYS A 71 7.24 20.78 -1.15
CA LYS A 71 7.50 19.99 0.06
C LYS A 71 8.09 20.84 1.18
N ALA A 72 9.04 21.73 0.87
CA ALA A 72 9.63 22.64 1.83
C ALA A 72 8.60 23.63 2.42
N PHE A 73 7.69 24.15 1.57
CA PHE A 73 6.60 25.03 2.01
C PHE A 73 5.61 24.27 2.91
N ILE A 74 5.18 23.08 2.50
CA ILE A 74 4.27 22.21 3.30
C ILE A 74 4.90 21.93 4.66
N ALA A 75 6.16 21.50 4.69
CA ALA A 75 6.88 21.16 5.92
C ALA A 75 6.98 22.33 6.91
N LYS A 76 7.00 23.56 6.41
CA LYS A 76 7.14 24.77 7.25
C LYS A 76 5.78 25.36 7.66
N GLU A 77 4.79 25.33 6.79
CA GLU A 77 3.60 26.20 6.87
C GLU A 77 2.27 25.45 6.97
N CYS A 78 2.25 24.12 6.76
CA CYS A 78 1.00 23.35 6.70
C CYS A 78 0.96 22.27 7.78
N THR A 79 -0.26 21.89 8.16
CA THR A 79 -0.50 20.67 8.94
C THR A 79 -0.70 19.50 7.99
N TYR A 80 0.08 18.42 8.17
CA TYR A 80 0.00 17.27 7.27
C TYR A 80 0.38 15.95 7.92
N LEU A 81 -0.20 14.87 7.37
CA LEU A 81 0.17 13.49 7.63
C LEU A 81 0.69 12.86 6.35
N ILE A 82 1.63 11.92 6.47
CA ILE A 82 2.11 11.12 5.34
C ILE A 82 1.59 9.69 5.50
N TYR A 83 0.86 9.21 4.48
CA TYR A 83 0.39 7.84 4.36
C TYR A 83 1.27 7.10 3.35
N GLU A 84 2.20 6.32 3.85
CA GLU A 84 3.31 5.83 3.04
C GLU A 84 3.02 4.45 2.46
N HIS A 85 3.19 4.30 1.14
CA HIS A 85 2.99 3.04 0.42
C HIS A 85 4.28 2.33 0.00
N ASP A 86 5.41 3.05 0.05
CA ASP A 86 6.71 2.51 -0.34
C ASP A 86 7.86 3.16 0.47
N TYR A 87 8.99 3.46 -0.16
CA TYR A 87 10.18 3.98 0.52
C TYR A 87 10.68 5.26 -0.14
N LYS A 88 9.81 6.32 -0.20
CA LYS A 88 10.14 7.61 -0.84
C LYS A 88 11.21 8.42 -0.11
N PHE A 89 11.75 7.89 0.99
CA PHE A 89 12.94 8.44 1.62
C PHE A 89 14.24 7.98 0.93
N VAL A 90 14.18 6.98 0.06
CA VAL A 90 15.32 6.49 -0.72
C VAL A 90 15.24 7.07 -2.13
N ASP A 91 16.34 7.57 -2.66
CA ASP A 91 16.41 8.21 -3.98
C ASP A 91 15.94 7.28 -5.12
N VAL A 92 16.28 6.00 -5.05
CA VAL A 92 15.81 4.93 -5.96
C VAL A 92 14.53 4.24 -5.49
N ARG A 93 13.92 4.69 -4.39
CA ARG A 93 12.71 4.12 -3.77
C ARG A 93 12.81 2.62 -3.44
N ASN A 94 14.02 2.09 -3.33
CA ASN A 94 14.24 0.65 -3.11
C ASN A 94 15.36 0.38 -2.11
N PRO A 95 15.05 0.15 -0.82
CA PRO A 95 16.05 -0.09 0.21
C PRO A 95 16.75 -1.46 0.09
N ILE A 96 16.28 -2.40 -0.75
CA ILE A 96 16.96 -3.69 -0.97
C ILE A 96 18.36 -3.53 -1.59
N MET A 97 18.62 -2.36 -2.20
CA MET A 97 19.93 -2.04 -2.78
C MET A 97 21.02 -1.87 -1.72
N PHE A 98 20.63 -1.85 -0.44
CA PHE A 98 21.53 -1.61 0.69
C PHE A 98 21.42 -2.74 1.72
N ASP A 99 22.55 -3.12 2.30
CA ASP A 99 22.64 -4.21 3.27
C ASP A 99 21.70 -3.97 4.47
N ASN A 100 20.93 -4.98 4.83
CA ASN A 100 19.96 -4.95 5.94
C ASN A 100 18.96 -3.78 5.85
N PHE A 101 18.73 -3.23 4.64
CA PHE A 101 17.91 -2.05 4.37
C PHE A 101 18.43 -0.78 5.04
N ILE A 102 19.72 -0.68 5.36
CA ILE A 102 20.33 0.51 5.92
C ILE A 102 20.84 1.39 4.78
N VAL A 103 20.13 2.47 4.53
CA VAL A 103 20.38 3.39 3.42
C VAL A 103 21.39 4.44 3.83
N PRO A 104 22.56 4.57 3.16
CA PRO A 104 23.52 5.63 3.46
C PRO A 104 22.88 7.01 3.29
N GLU A 105 23.26 7.98 4.13
CA GLU A 105 22.67 9.33 4.17
C GLU A 105 22.65 10.02 2.79
N ARG A 106 23.70 9.83 1.98
CA ARG A 106 23.76 10.38 0.60
C ARG A 106 22.64 9.89 -0.35
N HIS A 107 21.97 8.77 0.00
CA HIS A 107 20.85 8.21 -0.74
C HIS A 107 19.51 8.46 -0.04
N GLN A 108 19.52 9.15 1.11
CA GLN A 108 18.30 9.53 1.82
C GLN A 108 17.80 10.88 1.31
N ILE A 109 16.54 10.90 0.88
CA ILE A 109 15.85 12.10 0.41
C ILE A 109 14.58 12.34 1.23
N ASN A 110 14.00 13.51 1.12
CA ASN A 110 12.75 13.87 1.81
C ASN A 110 12.81 13.78 3.35
N VAL A 111 13.98 13.64 3.97
CA VAL A 111 14.12 13.41 5.42
C VAL A 111 13.41 14.49 6.25
N ASN A 112 13.61 15.76 5.91
CA ASN A 112 12.95 16.86 6.63
C ASN A 112 11.43 16.84 6.43
N PHE A 113 10.95 16.42 5.25
CA PHE A 113 9.52 16.29 4.98
C PHE A 113 8.86 15.22 5.84
N TYR A 114 9.54 14.09 6.10
CA TYR A 114 9.07 13.09 7.06
C TYR A 114 9.15 13.57 8.52
N LYS A 115 10.23 14.27 8.90
CA LYS A 115 10.42 14.76 10.28
C LYS A 115 9.36 15.78 10.70
N GLN A 116 8.93 16.64 9.79
CA GLN A 116 7.96 17.70 10.07
C GLN A 116 6.50 17.24 9.95
N ALA A 117 6.22 16.09 9.36
CA ALA A 117 4.87 15.52 9.33
C ALA A 117 4.35 15.29 10.75
N LYS A 118 3.07 15.52 10.99
CA LYS A 118 2.45 15.20 12.28
C LYS A 118 2.46 13.70 12.56
N LYS A 119 2.24 12.90 11.52
CA LYS A 119 2.38 11.44 11.54
C LYS A 119 2.89 10.93 10.20
N VAL A 120 3.69 9.87 10.26
CA VAL A 120 4.10 9.06 9.11
C VAL A 120 3.55 7.65 9.33
N ILE A 121 2.59 7.27 8.51
CA ILE A 121 1.79 6.06 8.69
C ILE A 121 2.33 4.95 7.79
N CYS A 122 2.86 3.92 8.40
CA CYS A 122 3.38 2.71 7.74
C CYS A 122 2.29 1.63 7.66
N LEU A 123 2.45 0.69 6.74
CA LEU A 123 1.44 -0.33 6.43
C LEU A 123 1.75 -1.70 7.04
N SER A 124 2.97 -1.94 7.54
CA SER A 124 3.36 -3.20 8.18
C SER A 124 4.53 -3.01 9.15
N LYS A 125 4.75 -4.00 10.02
CA LYS A 125 5.90 -4.05 10.95
C LYS A 125 7.23 -3.93 10.20
N LEU A 126 7.40 -4.64 9.08
CA LEU A 126 8.60 -4.55 8.25
C LEU A 126 8.77 -3.13 7.69
N HIS A 127 7.70 -2.55 7.15
CA HIS A 127 7.72 -1.21 6.59
C HIS A 127 8.18 -0.18 7.63
N ARG A 128 7.53 -0.19 8.80
CA ARG A 128 7.89 0.67 9.94
C ARG A 128 9.35 0.46 10.37
N SER A 129 9.80 -0.78 10.51
CA SER A 129 11.16 -1.08 10.97
C SER A 129 12.24 -0.55 10.01
N ILE A 130 11.96 -0.51 8.70
CA ILE A 130 12.87 0.06 7.71
C ILE A 130 12.95 1.60 7.90
N PHE A 131 11.82 2.28 8.15
CA PHE A 131 11.82 3.72 8.46
C PHE A 131 12.55 4.02 9.78
N GLU A 132 12.30 3.24 10.84
CA GLU A 132 12.97 3.40 12.14
C GLU A 132 14.49 3.27 12.05
N LYS A 133 14.98 2.28 11.30
CA LYS A 133 16.43 2.08 11.10
C LYS A 133 17.12 3.23 10.39
N ASN A 134 16.39 3.97 9.56
CA ASN A 134 17.00 4.95 8.64
C ASN A 134 16.77 6.41 9.06
N LEU A 135 15.60 6.77 9.57
CA LEU A 135 15.22 8.17 9.70
C LEU A 135 15.09 8.67 11.14
N GLN A 136 15.14 7.80 12.14
CA GLN A 136 15.00 8.15 13.57
C GLN A 136 13.80 9.10 13.82
N LEU A 137 12.63 8.71 13.31
CA LEU A 137 11.40 9.49 13.40
C LEU A 137 10.66 9.20 14.71
N ASN A 138 10.14 10.24 15.38
CA ASN A 138 9.32 10.11 16.59
C ASN A 138 7.81 10.09 16.31
N ASN A 139 7.42 10.25 15.03
CA ASN A 139 6.05 10.39 14.56
C ASN A 139 5.58 9.21 13.70
N LEU A 140 6.26 8.07 13.81
CA LEU A 140 5.91 6.84 13.08
C LEU A 140 4.71 6.14 13.72
N GLU A 141 3.70 5.87 12.90
CA GLU A 141 2.53 5.05 13.22
C GLU A 141 2.44 3.83 12.31
N ASN A 142 1.60 2.86 12.63
CA ASN A 142 1.41 1.67 11.82
C ASN A 142 -0.04 1.20 11.88
N ILE A 143 -0.58 0.79 10.72
CA ILE A 143 -1.92 0.21 10.62
C ILE A 143 -1.93 -1.31 10.37
N ASN A 144 -0.79 -1.90 9.98
CA ASN A 144 -0.57 -3.32 9.76
C ASN A 144 -1.45 -3.99 8.68
N CYS A 145 -2.13 -3.23 7.84
CA CYS A 145 -3.02 -3.79 6.83
C CYS A 145 -3.04 -2.98 5.53
N SER A 146 -3.66 -3.54 4.52
CA SER A 146 -4.16 -2.83 3.35
C SER A 146 -5.69 -2.73 3.44
N MET A 147 -6.32 -1.97 2.53
CA MET A 147 -7.74 -1.65 2.58
C MET A 147 -8.51 -2.27 1.42
N TRP A 148 -9.70 -2.78 1.67
CA TRP A 148 -10.66 -3.26 0.67
C TRP A 148 -12.03 -2.69 0.95
N SER A 149 -12.80 -2.40 -0.10
CA SER A 149 -14.21 -2.06 0.02
C SER A 149 -15.04 -3.27 0.46
N ASP A 150 -16.24 -3.06 1.01
CA ASP A 150 -17.15 -4.17 1.33
C ASP A 150 -17.47 -4.98 0.07
N LYS A 151 -17.67 -4.32 -1.07
CA LYS A 151 -17.90 -4.98 -2.36
C LYS A 151 -16.76 -5.93 -2.75
N ASP A 152 -15.50 -5.57 -2.47
CA ASP A 152 -14.37 -6.43 -2.75
C ASP A 152 -14.31 -7.61 -1.77
N LEU A 153 -14.57 -7.37 -0.47
CA LEU A 153 -14.62 -8.43 0.53
C LEU A 153 -15.75 -9.42 0.26
N ASP A 154 -16.92 -8.94 -0.16
CA ASP A 154 -18.05 -9.78 -0.57
C ASP A 154 -17.74 -10.61 -1.82
N LEU A 155 -16.98 -10.05 -2.78
CA LEU A 155 -16.48 -10.83 -3.92
C LEU A 155 -15.61 -12.00 -3.47
N PHE A 156 -14.65 -11.77 -2.54
CA PHE A 156 -13.82 -12.85 -2.02
C PHE A 156 -14.64 -13.90 -1.27
N HIS A 157 -15.67 -13.48 -0.53
CA HIS A 157 -16.58 -14.39 0.15
C HIS A 157 -17.32 -15.29 -0.86
N ASN A 158 -17.81 -14.71 -1.96
CA ASN A 158 -18.54 -15.46 -3.01
C ASN A 158 -17.61 -16.39 -3.81
N LEU A 159 -16.29 -16.22 -3.73
CA LEU A 159 -15.32 -17.06 -4.44
C LEU A 159 -14.72 -18.20 -3.58
N GLN A 160 -15.24 -18.44 -2.35
CA GLN A 160 -14.68 -19.45 -1.46
C GLN A 160 -14.77 -20.88 -2.01
N ASP A 161 -15.88 -21.21 -2.65
CA ASP A 161 -16.19 -22.57 -3.10
C ASP A 161 -15.73 -22.84 -4.54
N VAL A 162 -14.98 -21.92 -5.14
CA VAL A 162 -14.45 -22.11 -6.50
C VAL A 162 -13.47 -23.29 -6.53
N GLN A 163 -13.78 -24.30 -7.37
CA GLN A 163 -12.91 -25.47 -7.55
C GLN A 163 -11.53 -25.05 -8.09
N LYS A 164 -10.49 -25.44 -7.39
CA LYS A 164 -9.11 -25.12 -7.76
C LYS A 164 -8.49 -26.21 -8.64
N ASN A 165 -7.70 -25.75 -9.62
CA ASN A 165 -6.81 -26.62 -10.37
C ASN A 165 -5.52 -26.92 -9.58
N ASP A 166 -4.66 -27.80 -10.11
CA ASP A 166 -3.39 -28.20 -9.48
C ASP A 166 -2.20 -27.29 -9.83
N LYS A 167 -2.44 -26.14 -10.44
CA LYS A 167 -1.42 -25.19 -10.89
C LYS A 167 -1.29 -23.99 -9.97
N TYR A 168 -0.15 -23.33 -10.06
CA TYR A 168 0.10 -22.01 -9.47
C TYR A 168 -0.12 -20.91 -10.50
N ALA A 169 -0.69 -19.80 -10.06
CA ALA A 169 -0.72 -18.57 -10.84
C ALA A 169 0.61 -17.81 -10.69
N ILE A 170 1.06 -17.19 -11.76
CA ILE A 170 2.13 -16.18 -11.77
C ILE A 170 1.59 -14.94 -12.47
N ILE A 171 1.73 -13.77 -11.86
CA ILE A 171 1.29 -12.50 -12.48
C ILE A 171 2.15 -12.21 -13.70
N LYS A 172 1.52 -12.13 -14.88
CA LYS A 172 2.18 -11.66 -16.10
C LYS A 172 2.35 -10.15 -16.03
N SER A 173 3.57 -9.68 -15.81
CA SER A 173 3.89 -8.27 -15.72
C SER A 173 5.23 -7.96 -16.37
N TYR A 174 5.32 -6.81 -17.03
CA TYR A 174 6.57 -6.26 -17.55
C TYR A 174 7.29 -5.37 -16.53
N SER A 175 6.64 -5.08 -15.39
CA SER A 175 7.25 -4.30 -14.31
C SER A 175 8.47 -5.03 -13.74
N PRO A 176 9.63 -4.37 -13.64
CA PRO A 176 10.83 -4.94 -13.04
C PRO A 176 10.66 -5.26 -11.55
N ILE A 177 9.67 -4.66 -10.90
CA ILE A 177 9.33 -4.89 -9.49
C ILE A 177 8.70 -6.28 -9.32
N LYS A 178 7.77 -6.66 -10.18
CA LYS A 178 6.97 -7.90 -10.06
C LYS A 178 7.74 -9.17 -10.39
N LYS A 179 8.96 -9.07 -10.87
CA LYS A 179 9.90 -10.20 -11.08
C LYS A 179 9.27 -11.48 -11.66
N THR A 180 8.39 -11.35 -12.67
CA THR A 180 7.70 -12.48 -13.33
C THR A 180 8.68 -13.59 -13.74
N LYS A 181 9.84 -13.24 -14.36
CA LYS A 181 10.86 -14.22 -14.76
C LYS A 181 11.41 -15.04 -13.59
N GLN A 182 11.59 -14.42 -12.41
CA GLN A 182 12.05 -15.14 -11.21
C GLN A 182 10.98 -16.04 -10.63
N SER A 183 9.70 -15.65 -10.70
CA SER A 183 8.58 -16.51 -10.32
C SER A 183 8.52 -17.76 -11.22
N ILE A 184 8.73 -17.60 -12.53
CA ILE A 184 8.83 -18.70 -13.49
C ILE A 184 10.02 -19.62 -13.14
N ALA A 185 11.22 -19.04 -12.97
CA ALA A 185 12.43 -19.79 -12.63
C ALA A 185 12.25 -20.59 -11.32
N TYR A 186 11.57 -20.02 -10.33
CA TYR A 186 11.23 -20.73 -9.09
C TYR A 186 10.33 -21.93 -9.37
N CYS A 187 9.26 -21.78 -10.15
CA CYS A 187 8.35 -22.88 -10.49
C CYS A 187 9.08 -23.98 -11.24
N VAL A 188 9.90 -23.65 -12.22
CA VAL A 188 10.72 -24.63 -12.98
C VAL A 188 11.66 -25.37 -12.02
N LYS A 189 12.42 -24.67 -11.18
CA LYS A 189 13.35 -25.28 -10.21
C LYS A 189 12.64 -26.22 -9.22
N LYS A 190 11.39 -25.92 -8.87
CA LYS A 190 10.59 -26.69 -7.91
C LYS A 190 9.65 -27.71 -8.58
N ASN A 191 9.71 -27.85 -9.90
CA ASN A 191 8.82 -28.72 -10.69
C ASN A 191 7.33 -28.43 -10.41
N LEU A 192 6.96 -27.15 -10.29
CA LEU A 192 5.57 -26.73 -10.07
C LEU A 192 4.90 -26.42 -11.39
N LYS A 193 3.68 -26.92 -11.61
CA LYS A 193 2.85 -26.50 -12.73
C LYS A 193 2.38 -25.09 -12.50
N TYR A 194 2.41 -24.25 -13.53
CA TYR A 194 1.99 -22.85 -13.45
C TYR A 194 1.39 -22.33 -14.74
N ASP A 195 0.61 -21.28 -14.61
CA ASP A 195 0.14 -20.45 -15.72
C ASP A 195 0.46 -18.98 -15.46
N LEU A 196 0.69 -18.21 -16.52
CA LEU A 196 0.81 -16.76 -16.46
C LEU A 196 -0.59 -16.15 -16.57
N ILE A 197 -1.00 -15.38 -15.55
CA ILE A 197 -2.30 -14.73 -15.50
C ILE A 197 -2.18 -13.22 -15.54
N SER A 198 -3.13 -12.55 -16.17
CA SER A 198 -3.30 -11.10 -16.15
C SER A 198 -4.73 -10.73 -16.55
N SER A 199 -5.24 -9.64 -16.01
CA SER A 199 -6.43 -8.94 -16.49
C SER A 199 -6.27 -7.46 -16.15
N PRO A 200 -6.73 -6.53 -17.00
CA PRO A 200 -6.83 -5.12 -16.67
C PRO A 200 -7.98 -4.83 -15.70
N ASN A 201 -8.95 -5.75 -15.57
CA ASN A 201 -10.06 -5.64 -14.65
C ASN A 201 -9.73 -6.36 -13.34
N TYR A 202 -9.82 -5.65 -12.23
CA TYR A 202 -9.48 -6.18 -10.91
C TYR A 202 -10.35 -7.37 -10.51
N HIS A 203 -11.67 -7.27 -10.66
CA HIS A 203 -12.59 -8.35 -10.27
C HIS A 203 -12.42 -9.58 -11.17
N GLU A 204 -12.18 -9.38 -12.47
CA GLU A 204 -11.85 -10.47 -13.38
C GLU A 204 -10.54 -11.16 -12.98
N PHE A 205 -9.52 -10.39 -12.62
CA PHE A 205 -8.26 -10.94 -12.14
C PHE A 205 -8.45 -11.80 -10.88
N MET A 206 -9.29 -11.38 -9.93
CA MET A 206 -9.62 -12.17 -8.73
C MET A 206 -10.37 -13.45 -9.09
N ASN A 207 -11.33 -13.39 -10.02
CA ASN A 207 -12.02 -14.57 -10.54
C ASN A 207 -11.08 -15.56 -11.24
N ILE A 208 -10.06 -15.08 -11.95
CA ILE A 208 -9.03 -15.94 -12.55
C ILE A 208 -8.20 -16.58 -11.43
N LEU A 209 -7.67 -15.77 -10.51
CA LEU A 209 -6.79 -16.23 -9.42
C LEU A 209 -7.48 -17.25 -8.52
N SER A 210 -8.79 -17.12 -8.25
CA SER A 210 -9.55 -18.02 -7.38
C SER A 210 -9.51 -19.49 -7.87
N LYS A 211 -9.27 -19.74 -9.16
CA LYS A 211 -9.21 -21.08 -9.77
C LYS A 211 -7.89 -21.80 -9.58
N TYR A 212 -6.88 -21.14 -8.98
CA TYR A 212 -5.55 -21.72 -8.80
C TYR A 212 -5.33 -22.17 -7.36
N LYS A 213 -4.55 -23.25 -7.17
CA LYS A 213 -4.19 -23.72 -5.82
C LYS A 213 -3.29 -22.74 -5.06
N GLY A 214 -2.63 -21.82 -5.78
CA GLY A 214 -1.75 -20.85 -5.16
C GLY A 214 -1.21 -19.81 -6.13
N LEU A 215 -0.54 -18.81 -5.56
CA LEU A 215 0.16 -17.75 -6.25
C LEU A 215 1.66 -17.82 -5.95
N VAL A 216 2.50 -17.78 -6.98
CA VAL A 216 3.95 -17.55 -6.85
C VAL A 216 4.24 -16.10 -7.24
N PHE A 217 4.73 -15.33 -6.27
CA PHE A 217 4.98 -13.91 -6.42
C PHE A 217 6.37 -13.56 -5.89
N MET A 218 7.34 -13.36 -6.79
CA MET A 218 8.64 -12.84 -6.44
C MET A 218 8.66 -11.34 -6.66
N THR A 219 9.33 -10.61 -5.77
CA THR A 219 9.46 -9.15 -5.86
C THR A 219 10.90 -8.70 -5.87
N GLY A 220 11.19 -7.56 -6.47
CA GLY A 220 12.50 -6.92 -6.48
C GLY A 220 12.63 -5.79 -5.47
N HIS A 221 11.67 -5.67 -4.58
CA HIS A 221 11.50 -4.57 -3.60
C HIS A 221 10.87 -5.13 -2.31
N PRO A 222 11.16 -4.59 -1.13
CA PRO A 222 10.31 -4.84 0.04
C PRO A 222 8.91 -4.26 -0.23
N GLU A 223 7.92 -5.11 -0.29
CA GLU A 223 6.52 -4.71 -0.47
C GLU A 223 5.87 -4.57 0.92
N PRO A 224 5.40 -3.38 1.33
CA PRO A 224 4.84 -3.19 2.67
C PRO A 224 3.65 -4.10 2.97
N THR A 225 2.61 -4.03 2.14
CA THR A 225 1.42 -4.87 2.19
C THR A 225 0.93 -5.15 0.77
N PRO A 226 1.60 -6.05 0.02
CA PRO A 226 1.16 -6.35 -1.34
C PRO A 226 -0.24 -6.95 -1.31
N ARG A 227 -1.24 -6.21 -1.80
CA ARG A 227 -2.65 -6.61 -1.79
C ARG A 227 -2.84 -8.03 -2.31
N VAL A 228 -2.17 -8.36 -3.42
CA VAL A 228 -2.30 -9.69 -4.05
C VAL A 228 -1.89 -10.86 -3.14
N ALA A 229 -1.00 -10.63 -2.16
CA ALA A 229 -0.63 -11.66 -1.19
C ALA A 229 -1.78 -11.96 -0.22
N ILE A 230 -2.47 -10.93 0.25
CA ILE A 230 -3.63 -11.03 1.12
C ILE A 230 -4.83 -11.58 0.33
N GLU A 231 -5.04 -11.07 -0.89
CA GLU A 231 -6.09 -11.52 -1.81
C GLU A 231 -5.96 -13.03 -2.13
N ALA A 232 -4.76 -13.51 -2.39
CA ALA A 232 -4.52 -14.94 -2.57
C ALA A 232 -4.93 -15.76 -1.35
N LYS A 233 -4.65 -15.24 -0.14
CA LYS A 233 -5.03 -15.90 1.12
C LYS A 233 -6.54 -15.84 1.35
N MET A 234 -7.19 -14.70 1.08
CA MET A 234 -8.66 -14.58 1.12
C MET A 234 -9.34 -15.55 0.15
N LEU A 235 -8.74 -15.81 -1.00
CA LEU A 235 -9.20 -16.78 -2.00
C LEU A 235 -8.82 -18.24 -1.68
N ASN A 236 -8.38 -18.58 -0.48
CA ASN A 236 -7.89 -19.93 -0.12
C ASN A 236 -6.70 -20.42 -0.99
N CYS A 237 -5.99 -19.52 -1.66
CA CYS A 237 -4.78 -19.87 -2.40
C CYS A 237 -3.57 -19.98 -1.46
N SER A 238 -2.66 -20.91 -1.72
CA SER A 238 -1.34 -20.86 -1.09
C SER A 238 -0.53 -19.70 -1.67
N PHE A 239 0.34 -19.10 -0.86
CA PHE A 239 1.18 -17.98 -1.28
C PHE A 239 2.65 -18.32 -1.13
N ILE A 240 3.42 -18.21 -2.20
CA ILE A 240 4.85 -18.49 -2.24
C ILE A 240 5.59 -17.23 -2.65
N SER A 241 6.49 -16.76 -1.78
CA SER A 241 7.30 -15.57 -2.01
C SER A 241 8.57 -15.57 -1.15
N GLN A 242 9.36 -14.51 -1.28
CA GLN A 242 10.50 -14.20 -0.41
C GLN A 242 9.96 -13.49 0.84
N LYS A 243 9.77 -14.24 1.95
CA LYS A 243 9.13 -13.71 3.17
C LYS A 243 9.77 -12.42 3.70
N ASN A 244 11.10 -12.30 3.61
CA ASN A 244 11.85 -11.13 4.06
C ASN A 244 11.56 -9.85 3.25
N LEU A 245 10.89 -9.97 2.10
CA LEU A 245 10.50 -8.84 1.24
C LEU A 245 8.98 -8.57 1.26
N ILE A 246 8.21 -9.35 1.98
CA ILE A 246 6.75 -9.24 2.04
C ILE A 246 6.36 -8.79 3.45
N GLY A 247 6.05 -7.51 3.60
CA GLY A 247 5.78 -6.93 4.92
C GLY A 247 4.64 -7.60 5.66
N VAL A 248 3.55 -7.92 4.97
CA VAL A 248 2.42 -8.64 5.55
C VAL A 248 2.78 -10.05 6.04
N ALA A 249 3.82 -10.69 5.52
CA ALA A 249 4.27 -12.00 5.99
C ALA A 249 4.89 -11.98 7.41
N HIS A 250 5.08 -10.78 7.98
CA HIS A 250 5.52 -10.56 9.37
C HIS A 250 4.36 -10.21 10.32
N GLU A 251 3.12 -10.20 9.80
CA GLU A 251 1.92 -9.96 10.59
C GLU A 251 1.26 -11.29 10.97
N ASP A 252 0.71 -11.36 12.20
CA ASP A 252 0.18 -12.60 12.75
C ASP A 252 -1.03 -13.12 11.96
N TYR A 253 -1.88 -12.21 11.48
CA TYR A 253 -3.05 -12.54 10.69
C TYR A 253 -2.73 -13.17 9.33
N PHE A 254 -1.52 -13.02 8.82
CA PHE A 254 -1.14 -13.63 7.54
C PHE A 254 -1.11 -15.17 7.56
N ASN A 255 -1.26 -15.78 8.73
CA ASN A 255 -1.45 -17.24 8.85
C ASN A 255 -2.90 -17.67 8.51
N LEU A 256 -3.87 -16.77 8.56
CA LEU A 256 -5.27 -17.02 8.22
C LEU A 256 -5.46 -17.27 6.71
N LYS A 257 -6.63 -17.81 6.35
CA LYS A 257 -7.06 -18.04 4.96
C LYS A 257 -8.60 -17.96 4.85
N GLY A 258 -9.08 -17.80 3.62
CA GLY A 258 -10.51 -17.85 3.31
C GLY A 258 -11.33 -16.87 4.13
N VAL A 259 -12.43 -17.34 4.67
CA VAL A 259 -13.38 -16.53 5.45
C VAL A 259 -12.72 -15.90 6.67
N ASP A 260 -11.90 -16.65 7.42
CA ASP A 260 -11.20 -16.11 8.61
C ASP A 260 -10.30 -14.93 8.23
N MET A 261 -9.62 -15.03 7.08
CA MET A 261 -8.78 -13.92 6.57
C MET A 261 -9.61 -12.73 6.14
N ILE A 262 -10.77 -12.94 5.53
CA ILE A 262 -11.70 -11.87 5.09
C ILE A 262 -12.22 -11.11 6.29
N GLU A 263 -12.68 -11.81 7.33
CA GLU A 263 -13.23 -11.18 8.53
C GLU A 263 -12.17 -10.42 9.33
N GLU A 264 -10.98 -10.99 9.48
CA GLU A 264 -9.86 -10.30 10.14
C GLU A 264 -9.47 -9.02 9.37
N VAL A 265 -9.37 -9.09 8.04
CA VAL A 265 -9.07 -7.93 7.20
C VAL A 265 -10.18 -6.87 7.30
N ARG A 266 -11.45 -7.27 7.40
CA ARG A 266 -12.58 -6.35 7.61
C ARG A 266 -12.42 -5.59 8.94
N GLN A 267 -12.16 -6.30 10.03
CA GLN A 267 -11.96 -5.69 11.36
C GLN A 267 -10.74 -4.77 11.40
N MET A 268 -9.62 -5.21 10.82
CA MET A 268 -8.40 -4.40 10.74
C MET A 268 -8.61 -3.14 9.90
N ARG A 269 -9.33 -3.23 8.79
CA ARG A 269 -9.72 -2.08 7.96
C ARG A 269 -10.51 -1.06 8.79
N ASP A 270 -11.57 -1.51 9.46
CA ASP A 270 -12.47 -0.62 10.21
C ASP A 270 -11.71 0.06 11.35
N THR A 271 -10.95 -0.69 12.14
CA THR A 271 -10.07 -0.14 13.19
C THR A 271 -9.05 0.86 12.63
N SER A 272 -8.50 0.59 11.44
CA SER A 272 -7.52 1.48 10.82
C SER A 272 -8.14 2.76 10.30
N LEU A 273 -9.34 2.69 9.73
CA LEU A 273 -10.09 3.88 9.28
C LEU A 273 -10.45 4.78 10.46
N GLU A 274 -10.84 4.20 11.61
CA GLU A 274 -11.06 4.96 12.85
C GLU A 274 -9.78 5.64 13.35
N LYS A 275 -8.63 4.93 13.33
CA LYS A 275 -7.33 5.51 13.67
C LYS A 275 -6.96 6.68 12.76
N LEU A 276 -7.11 6.51 11.44
CA LEU A 276 -6.81 7.56 10.46
C LEU A 276 -7.68 8.79 10.70
N THR A 277 -8.98 8.60 10.93
CA THR A 277 -9.92 9.67 11.26
C THR A 277 -9.50 10.41 12.54
N ARG A 278 -9.19 9.67 13.60
CA ARG A 278 -8.74 10.25 14.87
C ARG A 278 -7.45 11.07 14.67
N TRP A 279 -6.44 10.52 13.98
CA TRP A 279 -5.18 11.23 13.76
C TRP A 279 -5.34 12.51 12.92
N CYS A 280 -6.28 12.55 11.98
CA CYS A 280 -6.60 13.78 11.25
C CYS A 280 -7.30 14.83 12.12
N ASN A 281 -8.03 14.42 13.16
CA ASN A 281 -8.73 15.33 14.06
C ASN A 281 -7.87 15.82 15.24
N GLU A 282 -6.77 15.12 15.55
CA GLU A 282 -5.84 15.46 16.65
C GLU A 282 -4.80 16.54 16.26
N VAL A 283 -4.73 16.96 15.00
CA VAL A 283 -3.66 17.81 14.46
C VAL A 283 -4.14 19.19 13.99
#